data_117e7ebec0fc28ef83c64b45c824004d
#
_entry.id   117e7ebec0fc28ef83c64b45c824004d
#
_cell.length_a   1.000
_cell.length_b   1.000
_cell.length_c   1.000
_cell.angle_alpha   90.00
_cell.angle_beta   90.00
_cell.angle_gamma   90.00
#
_symmetry.space_group_name_H-M   'P 1'
#
loop_
_entity.id
_entity.type
_entity.pdbx_description
1 polymer ?
#
loop_
_entity_poly.entity_id
_entity_poly.type
_entity_poly.pdbx_seq_one_letter_code
_entity_poly.pdbx_strand_id
1 'polypeptide(L)'
;DPFQDNHVCGKWIDRGFVNHCHARAAVPNNPKNIWKHHPSLEGMVSQHPKDTIGRGIQYPFIKPGPGQWHSEWDESLLEPWKEVLSQLMRYHASHSESQLKTISTEFIPNPDYGGGAKYSIFENSLACARWLRETWNTISTQ
;
A
#
# COMPACT_ATOMS: atom_id res chain seq x y z
N ASP A 1 7.68 9.48 -7.14
CA ASP A 1 7.01 10.35 -6.16
C ASP A 1 5.60 10.69 -6.68
N PRO A 2 4.50 10.25 -6.02
CA PRO A 2 3.13 10.46 -6.48
C PRO A 2 2.64 11.91 -6.33
N PHE A 3 3.39 12.76 -5.63
CA PHE A 3 3.09 14.19 -5.51
C PHE A 3 3.70 15.03 -6.64
N GLN A 4 4.45 14.40 -7.53
CA GLN A 4 5.02 15.05 -8.71
C GLN A 4 4.21 14.71 -9.95
N ASP A 5 4.06 15.68 -10.84
CA ASP A 5 3.51 15.44 -12.16
C ASP A 5 4.34 14.41 -12.93
N ASN A 6 3.68 13.59 -13.75
CA ASN A 6 4.32 12.59 -14.58
C ASN A 6 4.91 11.34 -13.88
N HIS A 7 4.55 11.04 -12.63
CA HIS A 7 4.90 9.73 -12.06
C HIS A 7 4.23 8.58 -12.81
N VAL A 8 4.83 7.38 -12.76
CA VAL A 8 4.40 6.24 -13.60
C VAL A 8 2.95 5.84 -13.34
N CYS A 9 2.55 5.76 -12.06
CA CYS A 9 1.15 5.41 -11.71
C CYS A 9 0.16 6.45 -12.24
N GLY A 10 0.47 7.74 -12.13
CA GLY A 10 -0.36 8.82 -12.67
C GLY A 10 -0.58 8.68 -14.17
N LYS A 11 0.49 8.40 -14.92
CA LYS A 11 0.38 8.18 -16.37
C LYS A 11 -0.54 7.00 -16.75
N TRP A 12 -0.59 5.95 -15.95
CA TRP A 12 -1.48 4.83 -16.18
C TRP A 12 -2.92 5.16 -15.80
N ILE A 13 -3.10 5.90 -14.71
CA ILE A 13 -4.40 6.39 -14.25
C ILE A 13 -5.01 7.31 -15.31
N ASP A 14 -4.27 8.33 -15.75
CA ASP A 14 -4.72 9.34 -16.72
C ASP A 14 -5.09 8.76 -18.09
N ARG A 15 -4.54 7.59 -18.41
CA ARG A 15 -4.86 6.86 -19.64
C ARG A 15 -5.99 5.84 -19.46
N GLY A 16 -6.57 5.74 -18.28
CA GLY A 16 -7.63 4.78 -17.98
C GLY A 16 -7.19 3.31 -17.99
N PHE A 17 -5.90 3.04 -17.80
CA PHE A 17 -5.37 1.67 -17.87
C PHE A 17 -5.60 0.87 -16.59
N VAL A 18 -5.98 1.52 -15.50
CA VAL A 18 -6.19 0.86 -14.22
C VAL A 18 -7.64 0.41 -14.09
N ASN A 19 -7.91 -0.82 -14.46
CA ASN A 19 -9.25 -1.41 -14.41
C ASN A 19 -9.48 -2.34 -13.22
N HIS A 20 -8.45 -2.60 -12.43
CA HIS A 20 -8.47 -3.42 -11.23
C HIS A 20 -7.46 -2.90 -10.22
N CYS A 21 -7.82 -2.86 -8.96
CA CYS A 21 -6.94 -2.38 -7.91
C CYS A 21 -7.08 -3.20 -6.63
N HIS A 22 -5.94 -3.72 -6.15
CA HIS A 22 -5.79 -4.24 -4.81
C HIS A 22 -5.06 -3.20 -3.96
N ALA A 23 -5.75 -2.66 -2.98
CA ALA A 23 -5.23 -1.67 -2.07
C ALA A 23 -4.51 -2.34 -0.89
N ARG A 24 -3.23 -2.63 -1.08
CA ARG A 24 -2.33 -3.08 -0.02
C ARG A 24 -1.43 -1.93 0.37
N ALA A 25 -1.59 -1.43 1.58
CA ALA A 25 -0.72 -0.38 2.09
C ALA A 25 0.73 -0.88 2.08
N ALA A 26 1.59 -0.16 1.38
CA ALA A 26 2.98 -0.51 1.18
C ALA A 26 3.86 0.73 1.20
N VAL A 27 5.06 0.56 1.73
CA VAL A 27 6.09 1.59 1.76
C VAL A 27 7.38 1.06 1.16
N PRO A 28 8.27 1.91 0.64
CA PRO A 28 9.59 1.48 0.20
C PRO A 28 10.39 0.88 1.36
N ASN A 29 11.03 -0.25 1.11
CA ASN A 29 11.95 -0.85 2.07
C ASN A 29 13.34 -0.18 1.95
N ASN A 30 13.44 1.06 2.38
CA ASN A 30 14.66 1.86 2.33
C ASN A 30 14.92 2.49 3.71
N PRO A 31 16.16 2.43 4.24
CA PRO A 31 17.37 1.82 3.69
C PRO A 31 17.61 0.36 4.11
N LYS A 32 16.75 -0.23 4.93
CA LYS A 32 16.97 -1.56 5.49
C LYS A 32 16.11 -2.60 4.81
N ASN A 33 16.74 -3.64 4.29
CA ASN A 33 16.04 -4.85 3.92
C ASN A 33 15.76 -5.66 5.20
N ILE A 34 14.57 -5.48 5.78
CA ILE A 34 14.14 -6.16 7.02
C ILE A 34 14.06 -7.68 6.86
N TRP A 35 13.90 -8.20 5.64
CA TRP A 35 13.92 -9.62 5.34
C TRP A 35 15.22 -10.28 5.80
N LYS A 36 16.31 -9.53 5.80
CA LYS A 36 17.64 -10.02 6.16
C LYS A 36 17.75 -10.47 7.62
N HIS A 37 16.84 -10.07 8.47
CA HIS A 37 16.98 -10.24 9.91
C HIS A 37 15.86 -11.07 10.56
N HIS A 38 14.93 -11.61 9.78
CA HIS A 38 13.83 -12.39 10.33
C HIS A 38 14.06 -13.88 10.13
N PRO A 39 14.14 -14.70 11.22
CA PRO A 39 14.45 -16.14 11.11
C PRO A 39 13.48 -16.92 10.23
N SER A 40 12.19 -16.57 10.20
CA SER A 40 11.19 -17.23 9.37
C SER A 40 11.36 -16.97 7.87
N LEU A 41 12.29 -16.10 7.48
CA LEU A 41 12.61 -15.76 6.10
C LEU A 41 13.97 -16.32 5.67
N GLU A 42 14.58 -17.13 6.51
CA GLU A 42 15.80 -17.83 6.18
C GLU A 42 15.56 -18.72 4.95
N GLY A 43 16.34 -18.54 3.89
CA GLY A 43 16.12 -19.17 2.59
C GLY A 43 15.32 -18.34 1.58
N MET A 44 14.41 -17.47 1.99
CA MET A 44 13.72 -16.53 1.06
C MET A 44 14.59 -15.32 0.74
N VAL A 45 15.44 -14.94 1.67
CA VAL A 45 16.36 -13.79 1.54
C VAL A 45 17.35 -13.97 0.40
N SER A 46 17.71 -15.21 0.06
CA SER A 46 18.64 -15.51 -1.04
C SER A 46 18.05 -15.22 -2.43
N GLN A 47 16.75 -15.13 -2.53
CA GLN A 47 16.03 -14.87 -3.79
C GLN A 47 15.92 -13.37 -4.10
N HIS A 48 16.26 -12.50 -3.17
CA HIS A 48 16.17 -11.06 -3.33
C HIS A 48 17.51 -10.40 -3.09
N PRO A 49 17.95 -9.49 -3.97
CA PRO A 49 19.18 -8.73 -3.77
C PRO A 49 19.15 -8.04 -2.40
N LYS A 50 20.25 -8.13 -1.68
CA LYS A 50 20.39 -7.66 -0.28
C LYS A 50 20.08 -6.17 -0.08
N ASP A 51 20.13 -5.40 -1.14
CA ASP A 51 20.06 -3.95 -1.15
C ASP A 51 19.09 -3.43 -2.22
N THR A 52 17.95 -4.10 -2.41
CA THR A 52 16.95 -3.64 -3.37
C THR A 52 16.24 -2.42 -2.81
N ILE A 53 16.74 -1.25 -3.15
CA ILE A 53 16.09 0.03 -2.89
C ILE A 53 14.78 0.07 -3.67
N GLY A 54 13.73 0.54 -3.02
CA GLY A 54 12.43 0.71 -3.67
C GLY A 54 11.53 -0.52 -3.72
N ARG A 55 11.96 -1.65 -3.14
CA ARG A 55 11.03 -2.75 -2.94
C ARG A 55 9.96 -2.35 -1.94
N GLY A 56 8.69 -2.50 -2.35
CA GLY A 56 7.58 -2.28 -1.43
C GLY A 56 7.49 -3.38 -0.36
N ILE A 57 7.25 -2.98 0.86
CA ILE A 57 6.84 -3.87 1.95
C ILE A 57 5.43 -3.49 2.40
N GLN A 58 4.64 -4.49 2.77
CA GLN A 58 3.35 -4.22 3.40
C GLN A 58 3.57 -3.46 4.72
N TYR A 59 2.81 -2.39 4.91
CA TYR A 59 2.94 -1.52 6.06
C TYR A 59 1.63 -1.50 6.86
N PRO A 60 1.67 -1.47 8.19
CA PRO A 60 0.47 -1.36 8.99
C PRO A 60 -0.30 -0.09 8.64
N PHE A 61 -1.58 -0.23 8.31
CA PHE A 61 -2.45 0.91 8.00
C PHE A 61 -2.85 1.70 9.26
N ILE A 62 -2.95 0.99 10.38
CA ILE A 62 -3.16 1.57 11.70
C ILE A 62 -1.95 1.32 12.60
N LYS A 63 -1.76 2.17 13.60
CA LYS A 63 -0.66 2.03 14.55
C LYS A 63 -0.71 0.67 15.24
N PRO A 64 0.32 -0.16 15.09
CA PRO A 64 0.35 -1.48 15.73
C PRO A 64 0.57 -1.36 17.23
N GLY A 65 0.13 -2.36 17.96
CA GLY A 65 0.43 -2.50 19.38
C GLY A 65 1.89 -2.83 19.66
N PRO A 66 2.30 -2.79 20.92
CA PRO A 66 3.68 -3.13 21.32
C PRO A 66 4.10 -4.50 20.82
N GLY A 67 5.26 -4.59 20.16
CA GLY A 67 5.82 -5.83 19.64
C GLY A 67 5.11 -6.43 18.41
N GLN A 68 4.14 -5.72 17.85
CA GLN A 68 3.43 -6.16 16.64
C GLN A 68 4.10 -5.70 15.34
N TRP A 69 4.98 -4.73 15.40
CA TRP A 69 5.77 -4.24 14.28
C TRP A 69 7.25 -4.17 14.66
N HIS A 70 8.13 -4.36 13.72
CA HIS A 70 9.58 -4.50 13.94
C HIS A 70 10.35 -3.17 13.90
N SER A 71 9.69 -2.09 13.53
CA SER A 71 10.29 -0.76 13.44
C SER A 71 9.35 0.29 14.03
N GLU A 72 9.80 1.52 14.09
CA GLU A 72 8.93 2.63 14.45
C GLU A 72 7.85 2.81 13.38
N TRP A 73 6.60 2.98 13.81
CA TRP A 73 5.48 3.22 12.92
C TRP A 73 5.27 4.72 12.74
N ASP A 74 5.21 5.14 11.51
CA ASP A 74 5.00 6.53 11.10
C ASP A 74 3.89 6.58 10.05
N GLU A 75 2.76 7.18 10.38
CA GLU A 75 1.61 7.29 9.49
C GLU A 75 1.95 8.06 8.20
N SER A 76 2.85 9.04 8.28
CA SER A 76 3.22 9.85 7.12
C SER A 76 3.82 9.05 5.97
N LEU A 77 4.39 7.88 6.26
CA LEU A 77 4.91 6.97 5.25
C LEU A 77 3.82 6.38 4.34
N LEU A 78 2.55 6.45 4.75
CA LEU A 78 1.41 6.01 3.94
C LEU A 78 0.92 7.09 2.96
N GLU A 79 1.30 8.34 3.13
CA GLU A 79 0.78 9.44 2.31
C GLU A 79 1.04 9.27 0.80
N PRO A 80 2.23 8.85 0.33
CA PRO A 80 2.43 8.59 -1.09
C PRO A 80 1.50 7.50 -1.65
N TRP A 81 1.24 6.46 -0.88
CA TRP A 81 0.33 5.39 -1.26
C TRP A 81 -1.13 5.87 -1.27
N LYS A 82 -1.54 6.62 -0.25
CA LYS A 82 -2.89 7.22 -0.16
C LYS A 82 -3.13 8.16 -1.34
N GLU A 83 -2.12 8.96 -1.72
CA GLU A 83 -2.25 9.88 -2.86
C GLU A 83 -2.48 9.16 -4.18
N VAL A 84 -1.74 8.08 -4.47
CA VAL A 84 -1.98 7.28 -5.68
C VAL A 84 -3.42 6.76 -5.75
N LEU A 85 -3.96 6.24 -4.64
CA LEU A 85 -5.34 5.77 -4.59
C LEU A 85 -6.36 6.91 -4.71
N SER A 86 -6.06 8.06 -4.14
CA SER A 86 -6.90 9.26 -4.28
C SER A 86 -6.94 9.75 -5.73
N GLN A 87 -5.81 9.75 -6.43
CA GLN A 87 -5.74 10.06 -7.87
C GLN A 87 -6.57 9.08 -8.68
N LEU A 88 -6.44 7.78 -8.40
CA LEU A 88 -7.23 6.75 -9.05
C LEU A 88 -8.73 6.98 -8.84
N MET A 89 -9.16 7.25 -7.63
CA MET A 89 -10.56 7.51 -7.31
C MET A 89 -11.07 8.80 -7.97
N ARG A 90 -10.30 9.89 -8.00
CA ARG A 90 -10.65 11.13 -8.73
C ARG A 90 -10.85 10.87 -10.22
N TYR A 91 -9.95 10.12 -10.83
CA TYR A 91 -10.09 9.76 -12.25
C TYR A 91 -11.42 9.03 -12.49
N HIS A 92 -11.71 7.99 -11.71
CA HIS A 92 -12.93 7.21 -11.89
C HIS A 92 -14.22 7.96 -11.54
N ALA A 93 -14.18 8.90 -10.62
CA ALA A 93 -15.32 9.77 -10.32
C ALA A 93 -15.66 10.72 -11.47
N SER A 94 -14.66 11.14 -12.24
CA SER A 94 -14.82 12.08 -13.37
C SER A 94 -15.00 11.42 -14.75
N HIS A 95 -14.87 10.08 -14.85
CA HIS A 95 -14.94 9.34 -16.12
C HIS A 95 -16.00 8.24 -16.03
N SER A 96 -17.18 8.51 -16.57
CA SER A 96 -18.33 7.58 -16.55
C SER A 96 -18.08 6.28 -17.30
N GLU A 97 -17.18 6.28 -18.27
CA GLU A 97 -16.74 5.10 -19.03
C GLU A 97 -15.77 4.19 -18.29
N SER A 98 -15.34 4.60 -17.11
CA SER A 98 -14.40 3.84 -16.30
C SER A 98 -14.84 2.40 -16.04
N GLN A 99 -13.92 1.46 -16.20
CA GLN A 99 -14.14 0.04 -15.97
C GLN A 99 -13.81 -0.42 -14.55
N LEU A 100 -13.19 0.41 -13.73
CA LEU A 100 -12.92 0.08 -12.34
C LEU A 100 -14.23 0.03 -11.55
N LYS A 101 -14.59 -1.15 -11.08
CA LYS A 101 -15.83 -1.37 -10.29
C LYS A 101 -15.57 -1.54 -8.81
N THR A 102 -14.37 -1.96 -8.45
CA THR A 102 -14.04 -2.31 -7.06
C THR A 102 -12.58 -2.04 -6.77
N ILE A 103 -12.31 -1.46 -5.62
CA ILE A 103 -10.99 -1.44 -5.00
C ILE A 103 -11.05 -2.39 -3.80
N SER A 104 -10.32 -3.49 -3.86
CA SER A 104 -10.27 -4.48 -2.79
C SER A 104 -9.12 -4.19 -1.84
N THR A 105 -9.37 -4.23 -0.54
CA THR A 105 -8.26 -4.22 0.41
C THR A 105 -7.55 -5.55 0.39
N GLU A 106 -6.23 -5.51 0.50
CA GLU A 106 -5.41 -6.71 0.52
C GLU A 106 -4.31 -6.55 1.58
N PHE A 107 -4.40 -7.34 2.65
CA PHE A 107 -3.32 -7.51 3.61
C PHE A 107 -3.01 -8.98 3.73
N ILE A 108 -1.76 -9.33 3.48
CA ILE A 108 -1.31 -10.72 3.41
C ILE A 108 -0.70 -11.12 4.75
N PRO A 109 -1.05 -12.29 5.30
CA PRO A 109 -0.38 -12.79 6.49
C PRO A 109 1.08 -13.09 6.18
N ASN A 110 1.91 -12.87 7.18
CA ASN A 110 3.34 -13.07 7.09
C ASN A 110 3.81 -14.44 6.56
N PRO A 111 5.06 -14.55 6.10
CA PRO A 111 6.18 -13.60 6.20
C PRO A 111 6.48 -12.80 4.94
N ASP A 112 5.78 -13.03 3.83
CA ASP A 112 6.24 -12.64 2.49
C ASP A 112 6.33 -11.14 2.26
N TYR A 113 5.41 -10.35 2.80
CA TYR A 113 5.31 -8.92 2.50
C TYR A 113 5.52 -8.02 3.71
N GLY A 114 5.33 -8.53 4.90
CA GLY A 114 5.38 -7.73 6.14
C GLY A 114 6.58 -7.99 7.04
N GLY A 115 7.54 -8.83 6.61
CA GLY A 115 8.80 -9.02 7.34
C GLY A 115 8.66 -9.53 8.78
N GLY A 116 7.68 -10.40 9.07
CA GLY A 116 7.48 -10.94 10.42
C GLY A 116 6.55 -10.10 11.31
N ALA A 117 5.83 -9.15 10.75
CA ALA A 117 4.83 -8.37 11.47
C ALA A 117 3.76 -9.26 12.12
N LYS A 118 3.30 -8.88 13.30
CA LYS A 118 2.29 -9.61 14.08
C LYS A 118 0.99 -8.83 14.26
N TYR A 119 0.83 -7.73 13.53
CA TYR A 119 -0.41 -6.94 13.58
C TYR A 119 -1.57 -7.68 12.89
N SER A 120 -2.78 -7.37 13.31
CA SER A 120 -3.99 -7.95 12.72
C SER A 120 -4.18 -7.47 11.28
N ILE A 121 -4.11 -8.39 10.32
CA ILE A 121 -4.40 -8.09 8.91
C ILE A 121 -5.88 -7.76 8.71
N PHE A 122 -6.78 -8.34 9.50
CA PHE A 122 -8.21 -8.06 9.44
C PHE A 122 -8.52 -6.61 9.86
N GLU A 123 -7.98 -6.16 10.99
CA GLU A 123 -8.19 -4.79 11.47
C GLU A 123 -7.59 -3.75 10.51
N ASN A 124 -6.43 -4.04 9.94
CA ASN A 124 -5.80 -3.19 8.95
C ASN A 124 -6.60 -3.14 7.64
N SER A 125 -7.11 -4.28 7.17
CA SER A 125 -8.00 -4.33 6.00
C SER A 125 -9.28 -3.53 6.23
N LEU A 126 -9.88 -3.66 7.40
CA LEU A 126 -11.11 -2.94 7.76
C LEU A 126 -10.88 -1.42 7.84
N ALA A 127 -9.80 -1.00 8.47
CA ALA A 127 -9.43 0.42 8.55
C ALA A 127 -9.14 1.01 7.16
N CYS A 128 -8.40 0.28 6.34
CA CYS A 128 -8.13 0.66 4.96
C CYS A 128 -9.44 0.78 4.15
N ALA A 129 -10.36 -0.18 4.28
CA ALA A 129 -11.64 -0.14 3.58
C ALA A 129 -12.51 1.05 4.00
N ARG A 130 -12.49 1.41 5.28
CA ARG A 130 -13.19 2.61 5.78
C ARG A 130 -12.60 3.87 5.18
N TRP A 131 -11.28 4.01 5.21
CA TRP A 131 -10.58 5.14 4.60
C TRP A 131 -10.89 5.26 3.09
N LEU A 132 -10.84 4.18 2.34
CA LEU A 132 -11.20 4.17 0.91
C LEU A 132 -12.63 4.66 0.68
N ARG A 133 -13.58 4.22 1.49
CA ARG A 133 -14.99 4.62 1.39
C ARG A 133 -15.19 6.10 1.72
N GLU A 134 -14.56 6.58 2.77
CA GLU A 134 -14.62 7.98 3.18
C GLU A 134 -14.00 8.89 2.13
N THR A 135 -12.85 8.51 1.60
CA THR A 135 -12.16 9.23 0.52
C THR A 135 -13.02 9.25 -0.75
N TRP A 136 -13.60 8.12 -1.14
CA TRP A 136 -14.51 8.05 -2.29
C TRP A 136 -15.73 8.95 -2.11
N ASN A 137 -16.38 8.91 -0.96
CA ASN A 137 -17.54 9.76 -0.68
C ASN A 137 -17.18 11.25 -0.79
N THR A 138 -16.02 11.64 -0.27
CA THR A 138 -15.55 13.03 -0.36
C THR A 138 -15.31 13.45 -1.82
N ILE A 139 -14.69 12.58 -2.62
CA ILE A 139 -14.36 12.87 -4.02
C ILE A 139 -15.61 12.89 -4.89
N SER A 140 -16.51 11.92 -4.71
CA SER A 140 -17.69 11.76 -5.58
C SER A 140 -18.80 12.77 -5.33
N THR A 141 -18.69 13.57 -4.27
CA THR A 141 -19.65 14.65 -3.95
C THR A 141 -19.17 16.03 -4.40
N GLN A 142 -17.98 16.14 -4.96
CA GLN A 142 -17.42 17.38 -5.52
C GLN A 142 -17.76 17.49 -7.02
#